data_12f625bf304d5323d339b2dd873c98fa
#
_entry.id   12f625bf304d5323d339b2dd873c98fa
#
_cell.length_a   1.000
_cell.length_b   1.000
_cell.length_c   1.000
_cell.angle_alpha   90.00
_cell.angle_beta   90.00
_cell.angle_gamma   90.00
#
_symmetry.space_group_name_H-M   'P 1'
#
loop_
_entity.id
_entity.type
_entity.pdbx_description
1 polymer ?
#
loop_
_entity_poly.entity_id
_entity_poly.type
_entity_poly.pdbx_seq_one_letter_code
_entity_poly.pdbx_strand_id
1 'polypeptide(L)'
;KLPPWSDEPPPEMKLNSRNVYSVLVNAQNQLLVRGEQMQIHDLKHNTKIFIANPEKRSDMSENPQKAIISIKNDRGTKYNTYLEVYNELKAAYNELWEESAMAKFGKNLDQLTAKQTKEIKDAIPLVISEAEPTKFGEEK
;
A
#
# COMPACT_ATOMS: atom_id res chain seq x y z
N LYS A 1 16.94 -20.40 -25.92
CA LYS A 1 16.28 -20.11 -25.91
C LYS A 1 15.88 -19.32 -25.25
N LEU A 2 15.44 -18.87 -25.32
CA LEU A 2 15.13 -18.11 -24.74
C LEU A 2 14.38 -18.15 -24.36
N PRO A 3 14.34 -18.26 -23.83
CA PRO A 3 13.40 -18.02 -23.44
C PRO A 3 13.26 -16.87 -23.01
N PRO A 4 13.43 -16.20 -23.48
CA PRO A 4 13.23 -14.98 -23.04
C PRO A 4 11.91 -14.71 -22.52
N TRP A 5 11.00 -15.42 -22.89
CA TRP A 5 9.87 -15.34 -22.41
C TRP A 5 9.68 -16.30 -21.46
N SER A 6 9.65 -16.08 -20.29
CA SER A 6 9.30 -16.95 -19.25
C SER A 6 7.99 -16.51 -18.81
N ASP A 7 7.13 -17.36 -18.47
CA ASP A 7 5.89 -17.01 -17.84
C ASP A 7 6.10 -16.65 -16.42
N GLU A 8 7.28 -16.81 -15.89
CA GLU A 8 7.55 -16.47 -14.51
C GLU A 8 7.96 -15.04 -14.36
N PRO A 9 7.48 -14.36 -13.32
CA PRO A 9 7.97 -13.02 -13.06
C PRO A 9 9.42 -13.04 -12.67
N PRO A 10 10.11 -11.92 -12.75
CA PRO A 10 11.49 -11.89 -12.27
C PRO A 10 11.58 -12.36 -10.84
N PRO A 11 12.72 -12.93 -10.44
CA PRO A 11 12.85 -13.45 -9.09
C PRO A 11 12.53 -12.44 -7.99
N GLU A 12 12.90 -11.19 -8.17
CA GLU A 12 12.63 -10.21 -7.16
C GLU A 12 11.13 -10.00 -6.98
N MET A 13 10.34 -10.15 -8.04
CA MET A 13 8.90 -10.03 -7.90
C MET A 13 8.31 -11.25 -7.24
N LYS A 14 8.86 -12.42 -7.52
CA LYS A 14 8.35 -13.63 -6.90
C LYS A 14 8.59 -13.61 -5.39
N LEU A 15 9.74 -13.09 -4.99
CA LEU A 15 10.10 -13.13 -3.60
C LEU A 15 9.44 -12.03 -2.79
N ASN A 16 8.85 -11.05 -3.46
CA ASN A 16 8.33 -9.88 -2.78
C ASN A 16 6.84 -9.86 -2.60
N SER A 17 6.18 -10.99 -2.75
CA SER A 17 4.72 -11.02 -2.59
C SER A 17 4.29 -10.57 -1.20
N ARG A 18 5.11 -10.84 -0.18
CA ARG A 18 4.77 -10.40 1.16
C ARG A 18 4.79 -8.89 1.29
N ASN A 19 5.44 -8.21 0.35
CA ASN A 19 5.56 -6.76 0.38
C ASN A 19 4.40 -6.08 -0.35
N VAL A 20 3.51 -6.84 -0.94
CA VAL A 20 2.40 -6.28 -1.70
C VAL A 20 1.11 -6.37 -0.91
N TYR A 21 0.50 -5.21 -0.67
CA TYR A 21 -0.74 -5.12 0.06
C TYR A 21 -1.82 -4.86 -0.97
N SER A 22 -2.54 -5.89 -1.37
CA SER A 22 -3.53 -5.72 -2.43
C SER A 22 -4.85 -5.28 -1.82
N VAL A 23 -5.40 -4.23 -2.38
CA VAL A 23 -6.65 -3.62 -1.93
C VAL A 23 -7.58 -3.57 -3.13
N LEU A 24 -8.74 -4.18 -2.99
CA LEU A 24 -9.72 -4.23 -4.07
C LEU A 24 -11.04 -3.67 -3.58
N VAL A 25 -11.63 -2.79 -4.38
CA VAL A 25 -13.00 -2.35 -4.14
C VAL A 25 -13.85 -2.98 -5.21
N ASN A 26 -14.79 -3.83 -4.82
CA ASN A 26 -15.57 -4.56 -5.81
C ASN A 26 -16.81 -3.78 -6.24
N ALA A 27 -17.56 -4.35 -7.17
CA ALA A 27 -18.72 -3.67 -7.74
C ALA A 27 -19.83 -3.43 -6.73
N GLN A 28 -19.82 -4.18 -5.63
CA GLN A 28 -20.78 -3.96 -4.56
C GLN A 28 -20.26 -2.97 -3.52
N ASN A 29 -19.15 -2.28 -3.84
CA ASN A 29 -18.52 -1.30 -2.97
C ASN A 29 -18.02 -1.91 -1.66
N GLN A 30 -17.63 -3.17 -1.71
CA GLN A 30 -17.02 -3.84 -0.59
C GLN A 30 -15.52 -3.77 -0.72
N LEU A 31 -14.84 -3.65 0.40
CA LEU A 31 -13.40 -3.57 0.45
C LEU A 31 -12.80 -4.93 0.76
N LEU A 32 -11.89 -5.38 -0.08
CA LEU A 32 -11.19 -6.63 0.14
C LEU A 32 -9.71 -6.34 0.20
N VAL A 33 -9.08 -6.74 1.29
CA VAL A 33 -7.66 -6.51 1.50
C VAL A 33 -6.98 -7.86 1.58
N ARG A 34 -6.10 -8.11 0.62
CA ARG A 34 -5.41 -9.39 0.54
C ARG A 34 -6.39 -10.56 0.53
N GLY A 35 -7.53 -10.34 -0.13
CA GLY A 35 -8.55 -11.36 -0.30
C GLY A 35 -9.58 -11.45 0.81
N GLU A 36 -9.45 -10.66 1.85
CA GLU A 36 -10.37 -10.72 2.98
C GLU A 36 -11.15 -9.42 3.11
N GLN A 37 -12.42 -9.55 3.41
CA GLN A 37 -13.27 -8.37 3.55
C GLN A 37 -12.87 -7.55 4.76
N MET A 38 -12.87 -6.25 4.62
CA MET A 38 -12.47 -5.34 5.68
C MET A 38 -13.37 -4.12 5.66
N GLN A 39 -13.59 -3.52 6.82
CA GLN A 39 -14.30 -2.26 6.89
C GLN A 39 -13.36 -1.12 6.54
N ILE A 40 -13.90 -0.10 5.87
CA ILE A 40 -13.06 1.01 5.46
C ILE A 40 -12.43 1.71 6.67
N HIS A 41 -13.17 1.81 7.77
CA HIS A 41 -12.63 2.52 8.93
C HIS A 41 -11.47 1.77 9.60
N ASP A 42 -11.26 0.51 9.25
CA ASP A 42 -10.12 -0.24 9.79
C ASP A 42 -8.93 -0.20 8.85
N LEU A 43 -9.11 0.35 7.66
CA LEU A 43 -8.10 0.24 6.63
C LEU A 43 -6.81 0.99 6.98
N LYS A 44 -6.95 2.22 7.48
CA LYS A 44 -5.77 3.02 7.78
C LYS A 44 -4.88 2.33 8.80
N HIS A 45 -5.46 1.86 9.88
CA HIS A 45 -4.68 1.21 10.94
C HIS A 45 -4.01 -0.05 10.43
N ASN A 46 -4.75 -0.88 9.72
CA ASN A 46 -4.21 -2.14 9.24
C ASN A 46 -3.13 -1.91 8.18
N THR A 47 -3.28 -0.86 7.37
CA THR A 47 -2.27 -0.52 6.38
C THR A 47 -0.98 -0.07 7.07
N LYS A 48 -1.10 0.72 8.13
CA LYS A 48 0.09 1.14 8.88
C LYS A 48 0.83 -0.06 9.44
N ILE A 49 0.10 -1.02 10.01
CA ILE A 49 0.72 -2.21 10.56
C ILE A 49 1.44 -3.00 9.47
N PHE A 50 0.82 -3.12 8.30
CA PHE A 50 1.46 -3.82 7.19
C PHE A 50 2.77 -3.14 6.78
N ILE A 51 2.74 -1.83 6.61
CA ILE A 51 3.91 -1.09 6.13
C ILE A 51 5.03 -1.12 7.14
N ALA A 52 4.72 -0.84 8.39
CA ALA A 52 5.73 -0.75 9.44
C ALA A 52 6.16 -2.10 9.97
N ASN A 53 5.24 -3.05 9.96
CA ASN A 53 5.47 -4.41 10.46
C ASN A 53 6.24 -4.40 11.77
N PRO A 54 5.67 -3.79 12.82
CA PRO A 54 6.41 -3.64 14.07
C PRO A 54 6.74 -4.97 14.75
N GLU A 55 5.95 -6.01 14.46
CA GLU A 55 6.17 -7.30 15.08
C GLU A 55 6.98 -8.25 14.20
N LYS A 56 7.47 -7.75 13.06
CA LYS A 56 8.32 -8.54 12.17
C LYS A 56 7.66 -9.83 11.70
N ARG A 57 6.39 -9.73 11.32
CA ARG A 57 5.65 -10.91 10.85
C ARG A 57 6.05 -11.22 9.43
N SER A 58 6.09 -12.49 9.09
CA SER A 58 6.50 -12.91 7.75
C SER A 58 5.41 -12.67 6.72
N ASP A 59 4.17 -12.42 7.14
CA ASP A 59 3.07 -12.14 6.21
C ASP A 59 2.86 -10.65 5.99
N MET A 60 3.77 -9.82 6.46
CA MET A 60 3.69 -8.36 6.25
C MET A 60 4.99 -7.89 5.63
N SER A 61 5.08 -6.61 5.30
CA SER A 61 6.22 -6.13 4.54
C SER A 61 7.54 -6.35 5.28
N GLU A 62 8.60 -6.49 4.53
CA GLU A 62 9.91 -6.65 5.13
C GLU A 62 10.35 -5.38 5.83
N ASN A 63 10.00 -4.24 5.25
CA ASN A 63 10.25 -2.93 5.85
C ASN A 63 9.49 -1.90 5.04
N PRO A 64 9.35 -0.67 5.55
CA PRO A 64 8.54 0.33 4.85
C PRO A 64 9.06 0.69 3.45
N GLN A 65 10.35 0.55 3.22
CA GLN A 65 10.90 0.88 1.91
C GLN A 65 10.51 -0.12 0.85
N LYS A 66 10.14 -1.32 1.24
CA LYS A 66 9.75 -2.36 0.29
C LYS A 66 8.26 -2.55 0.17
N ALA A 67 7.48 -1.93 1.03
CA ALA A 67 6.04 -2.09 1.03
C ALA A 67 5.42 -1.43 -0.21
N ILE A 68 4.53 -2.15 -0.86
CA ILE A 68 3.83 -1.67 -2.04
C ILE A 68 2.35 -1.85 -1.82
N ILE A 69 1.58 -0.77 -1.94
CA ILE A 69 0.14 -0.85 -1.83
C ILE A 69 -0.42 -0.87 -3.25
N SER A 70 -1.18 -1.90 -3.57
CA SER A 70 -1.78 -2.02 -4.89
C SER A 70 -3.29 -1.86 -4.74
N ILE A 71 -3.86 -0.85 -5.37
CA ILE A 71 -5.28 -0.59 -5.26
C ILE A 71 -5.93 -0.82 -6.62
N LYS A 72 -7.02 -1.57 -6.62
CA LYS A 72 -7.79 -1.86 -7.82
C LYS A 72 -9.25 -1.66 -7.53
N ASN A 73 -10.00 -1.39 -8.57
CA ASN A 73 -11.45 -1.38 -8.43
C ASN A 73 -12.08 -2.11 -9.61
N ASP A 74 -13.18 -2.78 -9.33
CA ASP A 74 -13.93 -3.44 -10.39
C ASP A 74 -14.77 -2.40 -11.10
N ARG A 75 -15.20 -2.73 -12.30
CA ARG A 75 -16.16 -1.88 -12.98
C ARG A 75 -17.42 -1.82 -12.16
N GLY A 76 -18.05 -0.69 -12.15
CA GLY A 76 -19.25 -0.50 -11.36
C GLY A 76 -19.02 -0.02 -9.97
N THR A 77 -17.75 0.03 -9.52
CA THR A 77 -17.43 0.60 -8.23
C THR A 77 -17.70 2.11 -8.29
N LYS A 78 -18.32 2.63 -7.26
CA LYS A 78 -18.58 4.06 -7.20
C LYS A 78 -17.28 4.80 -6.97
N TYR A 79 -17.11 5.89 -7.70
CA TYR A 79 -15.89 6.69 -7.58
C TYR A 79 -15.68 7.17 -6.14
N ASN A 80 -16.75 7.56 -5.46
CA ASN A 80 -16.61 8.05 -4.09
C ASN A 80 -16.07 6.97 -3.15
N THR A 81 -16.48 5.73 -3.35
CA THR A 81 -15.99 4.63 -2.52
C THR A 81 -14.50 4.39 -2.79
N TYR A 82 -14.13 4.39 -4.06
CA TYR A 82 -12.74 4.23 -4.44
C TYR A 82 -11.88 5.35 -3.82
N LEU A 83 -12.36 6.58 -3.93
CA LEU A 83 -11.63 7.73 -3.42
C LEU A 83 -11.48 7.66 -1.91
N GLU A 84 -12.53 7.23 -1.21
CA GLU A 84 -12.47 7.08 0.23
C GLU A 84 -11.41 6.07 0.63
N VAL A 85 -11.36 4.95 -0.07
CA VAL A 85 -10.36 3.93 0.19
C VAL A 85 -8.95 4.48 -0.08
N TYR A 86 -8.78 5.15 -1.20
CA TYR A 86 -7.49 5.73 -1.55
C TYR A 86 -7.02 6.71 -0.48
N ASN A 87 -7.94 7.54 0.00
CA ASN A 87 -7.59 8.53 1.01
C ASN A 87 -7.18 7.88 2.34
N GLU A 88 -7.79 6.76 2.69
CA GLU A 88 -7.39 6.04 3.90
C GLU A 88 -5.98 5.47 3.76
N LEU A 89 -5.62 5.01 2.56
CA LEU A 89 -4.27 4.52 2.34
C LEU A 89 -3.25 5.63 2.45
N LYS A 90 -3.57 6.79 1.89
CA LYS A 90 -2.67 7.94 2.02
C LYS A 90 -2.57 8.41 3.45
N ALA A 91 -3.68 8.36 4.19
CA ALA A 91 -3.67 8.75 5.59
C ALA A 91 -2.75 7.84 6.41
N ALA A 92 -2.68 6.56 6.05
CA ALA A 92 -1.77 5.65 6.72
C ALA A 92 -0.32 6.11 6.57
N TYR A 93 0.07 6.50 5.36
CA TYR A 93 1.41 7.01 5.14
C TYR A 93 1.64 8.33 5.89
N ASN A 94 0.65 9.21 5.86
CA ASN A 94 0.80 10.49 6.57
C ASN A 94 1.02 10.27 8.07
N GLU A 95 0.30 9.33 8.65
CA GLU A 95 0.48 9.06 10.08
C GLU A 95 1.83 8.45 10.38
N LEU A 96 2.30 7.56 9.49
CA LEU A 96 3.62 6.98 9.69
C LEU A 96 4.71 8.06 9.61
N TRP A 97 4.56 9.00 8.67
CA TRP A 97 5.51 10.09 8.56
C TRP A 97 5.49 10.98 9.80
N GLU A 98 4.28 11.29 10.31
CA GLU A 98 4.19 12.11 11.51
C GLU A 98 4.81 11.42 12.72
N GLU A 99 4.54 10.13 12.85
CA GLU A 99 5.10 9.37 13.95
C GLU A 99 6.62 9.32 13.86
N SER A 100 7.15 9.15 12.66
CA SER A 100 8.58 9.10 12.46
C SER A 100 9.21 10.48 12.70
N ALA A 101 8.55 11.55 12.27
CA ALA A 101 9.04 12.89 12.49
C ALA A 101 9.14 13.19 13.98
N MET A 102 8.12 12.79 14.73
CA MET A 102 8.12 13.02 16.16
C MET A 102 9.20 12.18 16.86
N ALA A 103 9.35 10.92 16.43
CA ALA A 103 10.35 10.04 17.04
C ALA A 103 11.77 10.48 16.74
N LYS A 104 12.02 10.95 15.52
CA LYS A 104 13.38 11.31 15.15
C LYS A 104 13.76 12.74 15.48
N PHE A 105 12.84 13.67 15.33
CA PHE A 105 13.15 15.07 15.45
C PHE A 105 12.36 15.80 16.53
N GLY A 106 11.38 15.14 17.13
CA GLY A 106 10.56 15.76 18.17
C GLY A 106 9.65 16.85 17.65
N LYS A 107 9.32 16.84 16.36
CA LYS A 107 8.53 17.87 15.75
C LYS A 107 7.52 17.25 14.79
N ASN A 108 6.49 18.03 14.46
CA ASN A 108 5.54 17.59 13.44
C ASN A 108 6.21 17.66 12.08
N LEU A 109 5.68 16.91 11.15
CA LEU A 109 6.28 16.85 9.82
C LEU A 109 6.38 18.23 9.16
N ASP A 110 5.35 19.05 9.31
CA ASP A 110 5.33 20.36 8.67
C ASP A 110 6.29 21.35 9.31
N GLN A 111 6.89 21.00 10.42
CA GLN A 111 7.87 21.85 11.09
C GLN A 111 9.30 21.47 10.73
N LEU A 112 9.47 20.44 9.92
CA LEU A 112 10.79 19.96 9.56
C LEU A 112 11.37 20.75 8.39
N THR A 113 12.70 20.76 8.30
CA THR A 113 13.33 21.34 7.12
C THR A 113 13.08 20.42 5.93
N ALA A 114 13.35 20.94 4.72
CA ALA A 114 13.19 20.14 3.52
C ALA A 114 14.05 18.88 3.57
N LYS A 115 15.26 18.99 4.11
CA LYS A 115 16.15 17.85 4.20
C LYS A 115 15.62 16.81 5.18
N GLN A 116 15.09 17.25 6.31
CA GLN A 116 14.54 16.35 7.30
C GLN A 116 13.28 15.67 6.77
N THR A 117 12.44 16.43 6.07
CA THR A 117 11.24 15.85 5.48
C THR A 117 11.60 14.78 4.44
N LYS A 118 12.63 15.05 3.64
CA LYS A 118 13.06 14.08 2.64
C LYS A 118 13.56 12.80 3.32
N GLU A 119 14.28 12.94 4.41
CA GLU A 119 14.79 11.78 5.13
C GLU A 119 13.63 10.91 5.63
N ILE A 120 12.59 11.53 6.18
CA ILE A 120 11.42 10.80 6.65
C ILE A 120 10.73 10.08 5.50
N LYS A 121 10.52 10.78 4.38
CA LYS A 121 9.78 10.19 3.27
C LYS A 121 10.60 9.17 2.50
N ASP A 122 11.93 9.30 2.48
CA ASP A 122 12.76 8.29 1.83
C ASP A 122 12.77 6.99 2.63
N ALA A 123 12.65 7.09 3.94
CA ALA A 123 12.59 5.88 4.78
C ALA A 123 11.24 5.18 4.67
N ILE A 124 10.18 5.93 4.36
CA ILE A 124 8.84 5.37 4.23
C ILE A 124 8.25 5.95 2.94
N PRO A 125 8.72 5.47 1.79
CA PRO A 125 8.23 6.05 0.53
C PRO A 125 6.78 5.66 0.27
N LEU A 126 6.02 6.64 -0.20
CA LEU A 126 4.62 6.36 -0.52
C LEU A 126 4.59 5.65 -1.86
N VAL A 127 4.22 4.40 -1.85
CA VAL A 127 4.11 3.61 -3.07
C VAL A 127 2.71 3.04 -3.12
N ILE A 128 1.82 3.74 -3.80
CA ILE A 128 0.47 3.27 -4.05
C ILE A 128 0.33 3.12 -5.57
N SER A 129 0.21 1.87 -5.99
CA SER A 129 0.09 1.56 -7.40
C SER A 129 -1.38 1.41 -7.74
N GLU A 130 -1.88 2.26 -8.62
CA GLU A 130 -3.28 2.20 -9.02
C GLU A 130 -3.39 1.41 -10.29
N ALA A 131 -4.24 0.40 -10.28
CA ALA A 131 -4.46 -0.41 -11.46
C ALA A 131 -5.76 0.04 -12.11
N GLU A 132 -5.84 -0.12 -13.41
CA GLU A 132 -7.07 0.20 -14.10
C GLU A 132 -8.17 -0.74 -13.66
N PRO A 133 -9.42 -0.31 -13.74
CA PRO A 133 -10.52 -1.20 -13.43
C PRO A 133 -10.42 -2.48 -14.25
N THR A 134 -10.64 -3.59 -13.61
CA THR A 134 -10.46 -4.86 -14.27
C THR A 134 -11.77 -5.55 -14.48
N LYS A 135 -11.76 -6.41 -15.47
CA LYS A 135 -12.79 -7.39 -15.62
C LYS A 135 -12.06 -8.70 -15.51
N PHE A 136 -12.22 -9.32 -14.37
CA PHE A 136 -11.41 -10.46 -14.10
C PHE A 136 -11.42 -11.53 -15.16
N GLY A 137 -12.48 -11.71 -15.83
CA GLY A 137 -12.52 -12.69 -16.89
C GLY A 137 -11.73 -12.30 -18.10
N GLU A 138 -11.39 -11.03 -18.23
CA GLU A 138 -10.67 -10.55 -19.38
C GLU A 138 -9.21 -10.36 -19.14
N GLU A 139 -8.83 -10.31 -17.87
CA GLU A 139 -7.48 -10.07 -17.56
C GLU A 139 -6.66 -11.27 -17.84
N LYS A 140 -5.65 -11.15 -18.62
CA LYS A 140 -4.84 -12.31 -18.94
C LYS A 140 -3.39 -12.02 -18.83
#